data_cdb7d6228cae0b9f1047a0964701c81b
#
_entry.id   cdb7d6228cae0b9f1047a0964701c81b
#
_cell.length_a   1.000
_cell.length_b   1.000
_cell.length_c   1.000
_cell.angle_alpha   90.00
_cell.angle_beta   90.00
_cell.angle_gamma   90.00
#
_symmetry.space_group_name_H-M   'P 1'
#
loop_
_entity.id
_entity.type
_entity.pdbx_description
1 polymer ?
#
loop_
_entity_poly.entity_id
_entity_poly.type
_entity_poly.pdbx_seq_one_letter_code
_entity_poly.pdbx_strand_id
1 'polypeptide(L)'
;MDTSRPEALDSEPGVYKGMTQRQLDWAYDQANHAANRVQVLEQIAHKSALSRQLLPEPLRLSYGREPIEMLDWYVSEKAHSPLVFFVHGGAWKSGTAQNNALQAHWLHQMGCHVVIPDFDAVSDVDGNLSHLARQVQNALLYTYQTCAKHGANPQKIIVVGHSSGAHLSACMVTRDWRGLGLQEHPISALLCCSGMYELEPVSLSARSQYVRFTPEMVQDLSPQRGTEHFKMPVALLCGDQESPEFIRQFQEFSESLKLKHPRVTSHWVQGVNHFEILETLFEPDSIHARALKALMEDSI
;
A
#
# COMPACT_ATOMS: atom_id res chain seq x y z
N MET A 1 -27.82 -1.22 -5.63
CA MET A 1 -27.34 -2.55 -6.06
C MET A 1 -27.47 -3.46 -4.85
N ASP A 2 -27.88 -4.71 -5.08
CA ASP A 2 -27.96 -5.69 -3.98
C ASP A 2 -26.54 -6.03 -3.52
N THR A 3 -26.20 -5.64 -2.31
CA THR A 3 -24.88 -5.86 -1.68
C THR A 3 -24.84 -7.14 -0.84
N SER A 4 -25.94 -7.92 -0.82
CA SER A 4 -25.98 -9.16 -0.07
C SER A 4 -24.98 -10.18 -0.61
N ARG A 5 -24.41 -10.99 0.29
CA ARG A 5 -23.53 -12.10 -0.11
C ARG A 5 -24.28 -13.03 -1.06
N PRO A 6 -23.71 -13.35 -2.23
CA PRO A 6 -24.35 -14.32 -3.14
C PRO A 6 -24.52 -15.68 -2.48
N GLU A 7 -25.73 -16.22 -2.55
CA GLU A 7 -25.95 -17.61 -2.13
C GLU A 7 -25.25 -18.57 -3.10
N ALA A 8 -24.64 -19.62 -2.57
CA ALA A 8 -24.14 -20.70 -3.40
C ALA A 8 -25.33 -21.46 -4.00
N LEU A 9 -25.31 -21.71 -5.31
CA LEU A 9 -26.20 -22.70 -5.90
C LEU A 9 -25.65 -24.09 -5.57
N ASP A 10 -26.49 -25.02 -5.17
CA ASP A 10 -26.12 -26.38 -4.71
C ASP A 10 -25.24 -27.17 -5.71
N SER A 11 -25.13 -26.70 -6.97
CA SER A 11 -24.38 -27.34 -8.06
C SER A 11 -23.09 -26.61 -8.45
N GLU A 12 -22.75 -25.44 -7.87
CA GLU A 12 -21.53 -24.70 -8.24
C GLU A 12 -20.31 -25.25 -7.48
N PRO A 13 -19.24 -25.69 -8.18
CA PRO A 13 -18.03 -26.13 -7.53
C PRO A 13 -17.34 -24.99 -6.78
N GLY A 14 -16.81 -25.27 -5.62
CA GLY A 14 -15.95 -24.32 -4.89
C GLY A 14 -14.60 -24.14 -5.61
N VAL A 15 -14.17 -22.88 -5.80
CA VAL A 15 -12.89 -22.53 -6.42
C VAL A 15 -11.81 -22.20 -5.40
N TYR A 16 -12.19 -21.70 -4.22
CA TYR A 16 -11.27 -21.38 -3.14
C TYR A 16 -11.95 -21.45 -1.77
N LYS A 17 -11.41 -22.28 -0.84
CA LYS A 17 -11.91 -22.44 0.55
C LYS A 17 -13.45 -22.63 0.61
N GLY A 18 -14.01 -23.39 -0.34
CA GLY A 18 -15.45 -23.67 -0.42
C GLY A 18 -16.29 -22.54 -1.03
N MET A 19 -15.72 -21.41 -1.40
CA MET A 19 -16.39 -20.33 -2.12
C MET A 19 -16.55 -20.68 -3.61
N THR A 20 -17.75 -20.45 -4.17
CA THR A 20 -17.96 -20.45 -5.62
C THR A 20 -17.25 -19.26 -6.26
N GLN A 21 -17.10 -19.23 -7.58
CA GLN A 21 -16.50 -18.11 -8.31
C GLN A 21 -17.19 -16.78 -7.97
N ARG A 22 -18.52 -16.76 -8.00
CA ARG A 22 -19.31 -15.56 -7.69
C ARG A 22 -19.12 -15.06 -6.27
N GLN A 23 -18.97 -15.98 -5.30
CA GLN A 23 -18.71 -15.64 -3.91
C GLN A 23 -17.30 -15.09 -3.72
N LEU A 24 -16.30 -15.66 -4.40
CA LEU A 24 -14.92 -15.17 -4.35
C LEU A 24 -14.79 -13.77 -4.98
N ASP A 25 -15.44 -13.56 -6.12
CA ASP A 25 -15.46 -12.28 -6.81
C ASP A 25 -16.09 -11.19 -5.93
N TRP A 26 -17.24 -11.50 -5.31
CA TRP A 26 -17.92 -10.60 -4.37
C TRP A 26 -17.03 -10.29 -3.16
N ALA A 27 -16.34 -11.29 -2.61
CA ALA A 27 -15.49 -11.14 -1.43
C ALA A 27 -14.21 -10.30 -1.70
N TYR A 28 -13.79 -10.16 -2.97
CA TYR A 28 -12.69 -9.28 -3.37
C TYR A 28 -13.13 -7.92 -3.92
N ASP A 29 -14.41 -7.71 -4.19
CA ASP A 29 -14.89 -6.42 -4.69
C ASP A 29 -15.33 -5.50 -3.55
N GLN A 30 -14.42 -4.62 -3.14
CA GLN A 30 -14.66 -3.62 -2.10
C GLN A 30 -15.86 -2.69 -2.41
N ALA A 31 -16.23 -2.54 -3.68
CA ALA A 31 -17.37 -1.72 -4.06
C ALA A 31 -18.71 -2.26 -3.52
N ASN A 32 -18.81 -3.59 -3.34
CA ASN A 32 -19.99 -4.22 -2.75
C ASN A 32 -20.14 -3.95 -1.25
N HIS A 33 -19.06 -3.49 -0.59
CA HIS A 33 -18.99 -3.24 0.85
C HIS A 33 -18.89 -1.75 1.20
N ALA A 34 -19.02 -0.86 0.20
CA ALA A 34 -18.89 0.58 0.36
C ALA A 34 -19.91 1.33 -0.52
N ALA A 35 -21.13 1.48 -0.03
CA ALA A 35 -22.21 2.18 -0.76
C ALA A 35 -21.86 3.66 -1.05
N ASN A 36 -21.06 4.27 -0.19
CA ASN A 36 -20.59 5.66 -0.28
C ASN A 36 -19.26 5.83 -1.03
N ARG A 37 -18.74 4.79 -1.69
CA ARG A 37 -17.43 4.79 -2.35
C ARG A 37 -17.17 6.01 -3.23
N VAL A 38 -18.12 6.38 -4.08
CA VAL A 38 -17.95 7.50 -5.03
C VAL A 38 -17.71 8.80 -4.26
N GLN A 39 -18.56 9.07 -3.27
CA GLN A 39 -18.46 10.27 -2.43
C GLN A 39 -17.11 10.31 -1.69
N VAL A 40 -16.67 9.19 -1.11
CA VAL A 40 -15.39 9.12 -0.38
C VAL A 40 -14.21 9.36 -1.30
N LEU A 41 -14.20 8.78 -2.52
CA LEU A 41 -13.13 9.01 -3.50
C LEU A 41 -13.06 10.48 -3.97
N GLU A 42 -14.21 11.14 -4.14
CA GLU A 42 -14.26 12.57 -4.44
C GLU A 42 -13.71 13.42 -3.29
N GLN A 43 -14.04 13.07 -2.05
CA GLN A 43 -13.49 13.73 -0.85
C GLN A 43 -11.97 13.56 -0.74
N ILE A 44 -11.45 12.36 -1.00
CA ILE A 44 -10.00 12.08 -1.02
C ILE A 44 -9.30 12.94 -2.07
N ALA A 45 -9.84 13.01 -3.29
CA ALA A 45 -9.28 13.84 -4.34
C ALA A 45 -9.28 15.33 -3.96
N HIS A 46 -10.38 15.81 -3.36
CA HIS A 46 -10.48 17.18 -2.86
C HIS A 46 -9.47 17.47 -1.73
N LYS A 47 -9.39 16.57 -0.73
CA LYS A 47 -8.41 16.68 0.38
C LYS A 47 -6.97 16.64 -0.14
N SER A 48 -6.69 15.84 -1.17
CA SER A 48 -5.37 15.81 -1.82
C SER A 48 -5.03 17.15 -2.49
N ALA A 49 -5.99 17.75 -3.20
CA ALA A 49 -5.81 19.05 -3.81
C ALA A 49 -5.57 20.14 -2.76
N LEU A 50 -6.34 20.16 -1.66
CA LEU A 50 -6.13 21.10 -0.55
C LEU A 50 -4.77 20.90 0.13
N SER A 51 -4.37 19.66 0.40
CA SER A 51 -3.07 19.33 0.98
C SER A 51 -1.93 19.91 0.14
N ARG A 52 -2.01 19.75 -1.18
CA ARG A 52 -1.02 20.30 -2.12
C ARG A 52 -0.98 21.82 -2.14
N GLN A 53 -2.13 22.49 -2.04
CA GLN A 53 -2.20 23.96 -1.97
C GLN A 53 -1.56 24.55 -0.71
N LEU A 54 -1.53 23.78 0.37
CA LEU A 54 -0.95 24.19 1.66
C LEU A 54 0.56 23.90 1.76
N LEU A 55 1.15 23.27 0.76
CA LEU A 55 2.54 22.89 0.69
C LEU A 55 3.29 23.68 -0.39
N PRO A 56 4.61 23.83 -0.26
CA PRO A 56 5.45 24.19 -1.41
C PRO A 56 5.26 23.16 -2.54
N GLU A 57 5.43 23.60 -3.79
CA GLU A 57 5.41 22.69 -4.93
C GLU A 57 6.41 21.54 -4.72
N PRO A 58 6.02 20.29 -4.94
CA PRO A 58 6.94 19.19 -4.80
C PRO A 58 8.02 19.21 -5.87
N LEU A 59 9.18 18.67 -5.54
CA LEU A 59 10.15 18.32 -6.57
C LEU A 59 9.57 17.15 -7.38
N ARG A 60 9.32 17.41 -8.66
CA ARG A 60 8.90 16.37 -9.61
C ARG A 60 10.13 15.73 -10.23
N LEU A 61 10.49 14.52 -9.77
CA LEU A 61 11.76 13.85 -10.10
C LEU A 61 11.51 12.56 -10.87
N SER A 62 12.33 12.32 -11.89
CA SER A 62 12.32 11.03 -12.62
C SER A 62 13.14 10.00 -11.86
N TYR A 63 12.57 8.81 -11.64
CA TYR A 63 13.26 7.68 -11.06
C TYR A 63 13.58 6.57 -12.08
N GLY A 64 13.13 6.74 -13.32
CA GLY A 64 13.33 5.78 -14.40
C GLY A 64 13.35 6.45 -15.77
N ARG A 65 13.17 5.66 -16.84
CA ARG A 65 13.26 6.13 -18.23
C ARG A 65 11.91 6.41 -18.88
N GLU A 66 10.84 5.76 -18.35
CA GLU A 66 9.50 5.93 -18.90
C GLU A 66 8.87 7.22 -18.41
N PRO A 67 8.00 7.88 -19.20
CA PRO A 67 7.39 9.15 -18.83
C PRO A 67 6.60 9.10 -17.53
N ILE A 68 6.01 7.95 -17.17
CA ILE A 68 5.27 7.74 -15.93
C ILE A 68 6.19 7.59 -14.72
N GLU A 69 7.45 7.18 -14.90
CA GLU A 69 8.40 6.91 -13.83
C GLU A 69 8.90 8.20 -13.17
N MET A 70 7.94 8.90 -12.56
CA MET A 70 8.11 10.15 -11.85
C MET A 70 7.66 10.00 -10.40
N LEU A 71 8.19 10.82 -9.51
CA LEU A 71 7.70 10.92 -8.14
C LEU A 71 7.57 12.38 -7.72
N ASP A 72 6.60 12.66 -6.85
CA ASP A 72 6.47 13.93 -6.15
C ASP A 72 7.20 13.84 -4.82
N TRP A 73 8.12 14.76 -4.56
CA TRP A 73 8.88 14.82 -3.32
C TRP A 73 8.62 16.15 -2.61
N TYR A 74 7.87 16.11 -1.51
CA TYR A 74 7.68 17.23 -0.60
C TYR A 74 8.84 17.27 0.39
N VAL A 75 9.71 18.24 0.23
CA VAL A 75 10.97 18.35 1.00
C VAL A 75 10.69 18.97 2.36
N SER A 76 11.13 18.30 3.43
CA SER A 76 11.09 18.85 4.80
C SER A 76 12.13 19.94 5.00
N GLU A 77 11.80 20.95 5.79
CA GLU A 77 12.76 22.00 6.19
C GLU A 77 13.74 21.53 7.26
N LYS A 78 13.47 20.39 7.91
CA LYS A 78 14.31 19.83 8.97
C LYS A 78 15.39 18.94 8.36
N ALA A 79 16.64 19.22 8.67
CA ALA A 79 17.77 18.36 8.27
C ALA A 79 17.69 16.99 8.96
N HIS A 80 18.13 15.95 8.25
CA HIS A 80 18.16 14.55 8.72
C HIS A 80 16.80 14.02 9.21
N SER A 81 15.71 14.57 8.66
CA SER A 81 14.36 14.16 9.04
C SER A 81 13.95 12.83 8.41
N PRO A 82 12.95 12.16 9.01
CA PRO A 82 12.37 10.94 8.44
C PRO A 82 11.76 11.20 7.07
N LEU A 83 11.67 10.14 6.27
CA LEU A 83 11.01 10.15 4.99
C LEU A 83 9.88 9.12 4.98
N VAL A 84 8.68 9.56 4.59
CA VAL A 84 7.55 8.68 4.31
C VAL A 84 7.45 8.47 2.81
N PHE A 85 7.63 7.22 2.38
CA PHE A 85 7.43 6.78 1.01
C PHE A 85 6.05 6.15 0.89
N PHE A 86 5.11 6.87 0.26
CA PHE A 86 3.72 6.47 0.20
C PHE A 86 3.37 5.84 -1.15
N VAL A 87 2.93 4.58 -1.14
CA VAL A 87 2.47 3.85 -2.33
C VAL A 87 0.94 3.85 -2.35
N HIS A 88 0.36 4.51 -3.35
CA HIS A 88 -1.09 4.67 -3.46
C HIS A 88 -1.80 3.37 -3.88
N GLY A 89 -3.08 3.29 -3.52
CA GLY A 89 -3.99 2.24 -3.97
C GLY A 89 -4.51 2.48 -5.39
N GLY A 90 -5.63 1.82 -5.71
CA GLY A 90 -6.30 1.93 -7.01
C GLY A 90 -6.41 0.61 -7.76
N ALA A 91 -6.36 -0.52 -7.04
CA ALA A 91 -6.50 -1.87 -7.58
C ALA A 91 -5.49 -2.19 -8.71
N TRP A 92 -4.30 -1.58 -8.66
CA TRP A 92 -3.25 -1.61 -9.70
C TRP A 92 -3.67 -1.01 -11.05
N LYS A 93 -4.84 -0.36 -11.13
CA LYS A 93 -5.45 0.15 -12.38
C LYS A 93 -5.47 1.67 -12.47
N SER A 94 -5.28 2.35 -11.35
CA SER A 94 -5.43 3.80 -11.30
C SER A 94 -4.67 4.38 -10.10
N GLY A 95 -4.59 5.68 -10.07
CA GLY A 95 -3.91 6.46 -9.03
C GLY A 95 -2.78 7.29 -9.62
N THR A 96 -2.51 8.41 -9.00
CA THR A 96 -1.36 9.27 -9.30
C THR A 96 -0.86 9.88 -8.01
N ALA A 97 0.40 10.29 -7.96
CA ALA A 97 0.97 11.03 -6.84
C ALA A 97 0.11 12.25 -6.49
N GLN A 98 -0.33 12.97 -7.52
CA GLN A 98 -1.16 14.18 -7.39
C GLN A 98 -2.48 13.92 -6.66
N ASN A 99 -3.18 12.84 -7.00
CA ASN A 99 -4.52 12.53 -6.47
C ASN A 99 -4.47 11.79 -5.11
N ASN A 100 -3.26 11.41 -4.66
CA ASN A 100 -3.06 10.67 -3.42
C ASN A 100 -2.14 11.40 -2.43
N ALA A 101 -2.18 12.74 -2.43
CA ALA A 101 -1.34 13.59 -1.59
C ALA A 101 -2.06 14.11 -0.32
N LEU A 102 -3.23 13.54 0.04
CA LEU A 102 -4.02 14.05 1.20
C LEU A 102 -3.22 14.08 2.50
N GLN A 103 -2.30 13.15 2.68
CA GLN A 103 -1.45 13.02 3.89
C GLN A 103 -0.24 13.95 3.87
N ALA A 104 0.15 14.48 2.72
CA ALA A 104 1.44 15.12 2.54
C ALA A 104 1.60 16.37 3.45
N HIS A 105 0.57 17.19 3.58
CA HIS A 105 0.60 18.38 4.43
C HIS A 105 0.79 18.02 5.91
N TRP A 106 0.04 17.07 6.45
CA TRP A 106 0.17 16.66 7.84
C TRP A 106 1.56 16.06 8.14
N LEU A 107 2.05 15.17 7.27
CA LEU A 107 3.39 14.59 7.42
C LEU A 107 4.50 15.63 7.33
N HIS A 108 4.36 16.60 6.43
CA HIS A 108 5.31 17.69 6.31
C HIS A 108 5.31 18.57 7.57
N GLN A 109 4.13 18.87 8.16
CA GLN A 109 4.05 19.57 9.45
C GLN A 109 4.73 18.80 10.59
N MET A 110 4.74 17.48 10.56
CA MET A 110 5.51 16.65 11.49
C MET A 110 7.03 16.72 11.23
N GLY A 111 7.45 17.36 10.16
CA GLY A 111 8.84 17.48 9.76
C GLY A 111 9.36 16.31 8.96
N CYS A 112 8.48 15.55 8.30
CA CYS A 112 8.87 14.47 7.41
C CYS A 112 9.03 14.95 5.97
N HIS A 113 9.97 14.33 5.23
CA HIS A 113 9.86 14.29 3.78
C HIS A 113 8.73 13.36 3.37
N VAL A 114 8.04 13.68 2.28
CA VAL A 114 7.00 12.81 1.72
C VAL A 114 7.31 12.55 0.27
N VAL A 115 7.37 11.28 -0.12
CA VAL A 115 7.61 10.84 -1.49
C VAL A 115 6.45 9.99 -1.94
N ILE A 116 5.88 10.32 -3.11
CA ILE A 116 4.76 9.60 -3.70
C ILE A 116 5.13 9.29 -5.15
N PRO A 117 5.40 8.03 -5.52
CA PRO A 117 5.69 7.66 -6.89
C PRO A 117 4.43 7.55 -7.74
N ASP A 118 4.55 7.88 -9.03
CA ASP A 118 3.67 7.40 -10.07
C ASP A 118 4.24 6.11 -10.66
N PHE A 119 3.37 5.23 -11.12
CA PHE A 119 3.69 3.99 -11.81
C PHE A 119 2.54 3.60 -12.72
N ASP A 120 2.80 2.72 -13.69
CA ASP A 120 1.80 2.31 -14.68
C ASP A 120 0.53 1.72 -14.07
N ALA A 121 -0.59 1.86 -14.77
CA ALA A 121 -1.72 0.99 -14.54
C ALA A 121 -1.42 -0.40 -15.14
N VAL A 122 -1.84 -1.45 -14.46
CA VAL A 122 -1.58 -2.81 -14.89
C VAL A 122 -2.17 -3.12 -16.28
N SER A 123 -3.25 -2.43 -16.67
CA SER A 123 -3.85 -2.50 -18.01
C SER A 123 -2.92 -1.96 -19.11
N ASP A 124 -2.07 -0.99 -18.80
CA ASP A 124 -1.20 -0.33 -19.78
C ASP A 124 0.06 -1.15 -20.08
N VAL A 125 0.28 -2.19 -19.27
CA VAL A 125 1.42 -3.11 -19.36
C VAL A 125 0.96 -4.58 -19.49
N ASP A 126 -0.08 -4.80 -20.24
CA ASP A 126 -0.62 -6.14 -20.58
C ASP A 126 -0.93 -7.02 -19.36
N GLY A 127 -1.38 -6.44 -18.25
CA GLY A 127 -1.70 -7.19 -17.03
C GLY A 127 -0.48 -7.62 -16.21
N ASN A 128 0.71 -7.06 -16.49
CA ASN A 128 1.97 -7.46 -15.86
C ASN A 128 2.19 -6.74 -14.52
N LEU A 129 1.69 -7.33 -13.43
CA LEU A 129 1.88 -6.78 -12.08
C LEU A 129 3.36 -6.74 -11.62
N SER A 130 4.21 -7.65 -12.12
CA SER A 130 5.64 -7.62 -11.82
C SER A 130 6.33 -6.36 -12.38
N HIS A 131 5.78 -5.77 -13.45
CA HIS A 131 6.26 -4.49 -13.96
C HIS A 131 6.02 -3.35 -12.96
N LEU A 132 4.81 -3.25 -12.42
CA LEU A 132 4.46 -2.24 -11.40
C LEU A 132 5.32 -2.40 -10.13
N ALA A 133 5.49 -3.66 -9.68
CA ALA A 133 6.34 -3.94 -8.52
C ALA A 133 7.79 -3.50 -8.75
N ARG A 134 8.32 -3.66 -9.97
CA ARG A 134 9.66 -3.18 -10.36
C ARG A 134 9.73 -1.67 -10.41
N GLN A 135 8.69 -0.97 -10.90
CA GLN A 135 8.65 0.49 -10.90
C GLN A 135 8.65 1.05 -9.47
N VAL A 136 7.84 0.50 -8.56
CA VAL A 136 7.86 0.89 -7.15
C VAL A 136 9.22 0.59 -6.51
N GLN A 137 9.85 -0.54 -6.84
CA GLN A 137 11.21 -0.88 -6.39
C GLN A 137 12.24 0.15 -6.88
N ASN A 138 12.18 0.55 -8.15
CA ASN A 138 13.08 1.55 -8.72
C ASN A 138 12.87 2.94 -8.08
N ALA A 139 11.61 3.32 -7.83
CA ALA A 139 11.29 4.57 -7.15
C ALA A 139 11.83 4.60 -5.71
N LEU A 140 11.71 3.49 -4.97
CA LEU A 140 12.26 3.39 -3.62
C LEU A 140 13.79 3.36 -3.63
N LEU A 141 14.42 2.66 -4.58
CA LEU A 141 15.87 2.66 -4.76
C LEU A 141 16.40 4.07 -5.04
N TYR A 142 15.79 4.77 -5.99
CA TYR A 142 16.12 6.16 -6.31
C TYR A 142 15.98 7.06 -5.09
N THR A 143 14.87 6.92 -4.35
CA THR A 143 14.61 7.67 -3.13
C THR A 143 15.70 7.43 -2.09
N TYR A 144 16.05 6.18 -1.80
CA TYR A 144 17.12 5.82 -0.86
C TYR A 144 18.48 6.41 -1.26
N GLN A 145 18.85 6.29 -2.54
CA GLN A 145 20.13 6.77 -3.07
C GLN A 145 20.27 8.30 -3.06
N THR A 146 19.15 9.02 -3.15
CA THR A 146 19.15 10.48 -3.26
C THR A 146 18.68 11.20 -1.99
N CYS A 147 18.09 10.50 -1.01
CA CYS A 147 17.45 11.12 0.14
C CYS A 147 18.39 12.03 0.96
N ALA A 148 19.63 11.63 1.18
CA ALA A 148 20.61 12.46 1.91
C ALA A 148 20.90 13.78 1.16
N LYS A 149 20.91 13.78 -0.16
CA LYS A 149 21.09 15.00 -0.99
C LYS A 149 19.95 16.01 -0.79
N HIS A 150 18.76 15.50 -0.48
CA HIS A 150 17.57 16.34 -0.21
C HIS A 150 17.34 16.60 1.29
N GLY A 151 18.28 16.20 2.17
CA GLY A 151 18.21 16.44 3.60
C GLY A 151 17.47 15.38 4.43
N ALA A 152 17.01 14.28 3.79
CA ALA A 152 16.38 13.17 4.50
C ALA A 152 17.41 12.19 5.08
N ASN A 153 17.01 11.46 6.12
CA ASN A 153 17.83 10.42 6.72
C ASN A 153 17.58 9.07 6.00
N PRO A 154 18.59 8.48 5.30
CA PRO A 154 18.43 7.20 4.61
C PRO A 154 18.09 6.02 5.53
N GLN A 155 18.42 6.14 6.83
CA GLN A 155 18.10 5.11 7.83
C GLN A 155 16.68 5.26 8.42
N LYS A 156 15.93 6.29 7.99
CA LYS A 156 14.57 6.58 8.49
C LYS A 156 13.58 6.70 7.32
N ILE A 157 13.57 5.73 6.43
CA ILE A 157 12.58 5.63 5.36
C ILE A 157 11.46 4.69 5.80
N ILE A 158 10.29 5.26 6.08
CA ILE A 158 9.08 4.52 6.42
C ILE A 158 8.26 4.35 5.15
N VAL A 159 8.02 3.11 4.76
CA VAL A 159 7.14 2.81 3.62
C VAL A 159 5.71 2.65 4.11
N VAL A 160 4.80 3.37 3.48
CA VAL A 160 3.37 3.37 3.81
C VAL A 160 2.59 3.03 2.54
N GLY A 161 1.63 2.13 2.64
CA GLY A 161 0.77 1.80 1.50
C GLY A 161 -0.67 1.56 1.89
N HIS A 162 -1.57 1.82 0.93
CA HIS A 162 -2.99 1.52 1.06
C HIS A 162 -3.46 0.59 -0.05
N SER A 163 -4.30 -0.40 0.27
CA SER A 163 -4.92 -1.31 -0.72
C SER A 163 -3.88 -2.02 -1.60
N SER A 164 -3.98 -1.92 -2.92
CA SER A 164 -2.97 -2.43 -3.85
C SER A 164 -1.58 -1.80 -3.65
N GLY A 165 -1.50 -0.58 -3.10
CA GLY A 165 -0.25 0.05 -2.67
C GLY A 165 0.33 -0.61 -1.41
N ALA A 166 -0.49 -1.06 -0.47
CA ALA A 166 -0.04 -1.84 0.70
C ALA A 166 0.54 -3.19 0.26
N HIS A 167 -0.08 -3.84 -0.72
CA HIS A 167 0.48 -5.04 -1.34
C HIS A 167 1.87 -4.77 -1.93
N LEU A 168 2.00 -3.76 -2.80
CA LEU A 168 3.28 -3.40 -3.41
C LEU A 168 4.33 -3.00 -2.36
N SER A 169 3.93 -2.25 -1.33
CA SER A 169 4.81 -1.89 -0.20
C SER A 169 5.34 -3.12 0.55
N ALA A 170 4.48 -4.08 0.84
CA ALA A 170 4.89 -5.33 1.48
C ALA A 170 5.81 -6.17 0.58
N CYS A 171 5.58 -6.19 -0.75
CA CYS A 171 6.48 -6.82 -1.70
C CYS A 171 7.89 -6.20 -1.68
N MET A 172 8.05 -4.92 -1.36
CA MET A 172 9.37 -4.27 -1.29
C MET A 172 10.25 -4.86 -0.17
N VAL A 173 9.64 -5.41 0.88
CA VAL A 173 10.40 -6.05 1.97
C VAL A 173 11.09 -7.34 1.52
N THR A 174 10.50 -8.06 0.59
CA THR A 174 11.02 -9.36 0.11
C THR A 174 12.00 -9.23 -1.07
N ARG A 175 12.30 -8.00 -1.53
CA ARG A 175 13.20 -7.77 -2.66
C ARG A 175 14.67 -7.94 -2.30
N ASP A 176 15.46 -8.40 -3.26
CA ASP A 176 16.91 -8.49 -3.14
C ASP A 176 17.58 -7.11 -3.36
N TRP A 177 17.60 -6.32 -2.30
CA TRP A 177 18.25 -5.01 -2.31
C TRP A 177 19.77 -5.08 -2.42
N ARG A 178 20.39 -6.19 -1.97
CA ARG A 178 21.82 -6.40 -2.08
C ARG A 178 22.24 -6.63 -3.54
N GLY A 179 21.45 -7.39 -4.27
CA GLY A 179 21.64 -7.57 -5.73
C GLY A 179 21.52 -6.24 -6.51
N LEU A 180 20.84 -5.24 -5.94
CA LEU A 180 20.76 -3.88 -6.48
C LEU A 180 21.85 -2.93 -5.95
N GLY A 181 22.85 -3.45 -5.22
CA GLY A 181 24.01 -2.71 -4.74
C GLY A 181 23.84 -2.01 -3.39
N LEU A 182 22.73 -2.23 -2.67
CA LEU A 182 22.55 -1.68 -1.33
C LEU A 182 23.21 -2.58 -0.27
N GLN A 183 23.92 -1.98 0.68
CA GLN A 183 24.51 -2.72 1.81
C GLN A 183 23.47 -3.00 2.89
N GLU A 184 22.50 -2.09 3.05
CA GLU A 184 21.45 -2.15 4.06
C GLU A 184 20.08 -2.19 3.37
N HIS A 185 19.08 -2.67 4.09
CA HIS A 185 17.69 -2.66 3.63
C HIS A 185 17.16 -1.21 3.64
N PRO A 186 16.56 -0.70 2.55
CA PRO A 186 16.17 0.70 2.45
C PRO A 186 14.95 1.05 3.31
N ILE A 187 14.21 0.07 3.82
CA ILE A 187 12.98 0.27 4.60
C ILE A 187 13.32 0.14 6.09
N SER A 188 13.16 1.22 6.84
CA SER A 188 13.35 1.23 8.30
C SER A 188 12.10 0.78 9.06
N ALA A 189 10.91 1.04 8.53
CA ALA A 189 9.62 0.60 9.07
C ALA A 189 8.57 0.51 7.95
N LEU A 190 7.53 -0.29 8.18
CA LEU A 190 6.45 -0.51 7.21
C LEU A 190 5.08 -0.29 7.86
N LEU A 191 4.20 0.46 7.17
CA LEU A 191 2.80 0.56 7.52
C LEU A 191 1.95 0.13 6.32
N CYS A 192 1.19 -0.94 6.46
CA CYS A 192 0.28 -1.43 5.43
C CYS A 192 -1.16 -1.30 5.91
N CYS A 193 -1.96 -0.60 5.10
CA CYS A 193 -3.38 -0.40 5.34
C CYS A 193 -4.19 -1.15 4.28
N SER A 194 -5.03 -2.10 4.70
CA SER A 194 -6.01 -2.76 3.83
C SER A 194 -5.39 -3.45 2.60
N GLY A 195 -4.28 -4.18 2.80
CA GLY A 195 -3.56 -4.86 1.71
C GLY A 195 -4.07 -6.27 1.42
N MET A 196 -3.60 -6.79 0.29
CA MET A 196 -3.67 -8.21 -0.07
C MET A 196 -2.25 -8.78 0.00
N TYR A 197 -2.06 -9.90 0.68
CA TYR A 197 -0.71 -10.40 0.98
C TYR A 197 -0.45 -11.80 0.44
N GLU A 198 -1.51 -12.51 0.00
CA GLU A 198 -1.44 -13.79 -0.72
C GLU A 198 -2.21 -13.65 -2.04
N LEU A 199 -1.51 -13.81 -3.17
CA LEU A 199 -2.08 -13.59 -4.49
C LEU A 199 -2.78 -14.81 -5.08
N GLU A 200 -2.63 -16.01 -4.54
CA GLU A 200 -3.31 -17.19 -5.07
C GLU A 200 -4.82 -16.99 -5.14
N PRO A 201 -5.54 -16.66 -4.04
CA PRO A 201 -6.98 -16.43 -4.13
C PRO A 201 -7.35 -15.19 -4.96
N VAL A 202 -6.47 -14.19 -5.01
CA VAL A 202 -6.67 -13.01 -5.85
C VAL A 202 -6.63 -13.39 -7.33
N SER A 203 -5.72 -14.29 -7.71
CA SER A 203 -5.60 -14.79 -9.09
C SER A 203 -6.80 -15.61 -9.56
N LEU A 204 -7.53 -16.19 -8.63
CA LEU A 204 -8.77 -16.93 -8.90
C LEU A 204 -10.01 -16.03 -8.94
N SER A 205 -9.92 -14.78 -8.50
CA SER A 205 -11.01 -13.81 -8.49
C SER A 205 -11.15 -13.07 -9.83
N ALA A 206 -12.19 -12.24 -9.96
CA ALA A 206 -12.41 -11.36 -11.11
C ALA A 206 -11.22 -10.43 -11.41
N ARG A 207 -10.23 -10.31 -10.52
CA ARG A 207 -9.02 -9.54 -10.77
C ARG A 207 -8.15 -10.13 -11.87
N SER A 208 -8.28 -11.45 -12.17
CA SER A 208 -7.65 -12.11 -13.32
C SER A 208 -8.14 -11.60 -14.68
N GLN A 209 -9.22 -10.84 -14.71
CA GLN A 209 -9.71 -10.20 -15.94
C GLN A 209 -8.80 -9.06 -16.40
N TYR A 210 -7.99 -8.47 -15.51
CA TYR A 210 -7.10 -7.37 -15.84
C TYR A 210 -5.65 -7.57 -15.36
N VAL A 211 -5.37 -8.54 -14.48
CA VAL A 211 -4.02 -8.97 -14.13
C VAL A 211 -3.75 -10.33 -14.73
N ARG A 212 -2.65 -10.47 -15.46
CA ARG A 212 -2.20 -11.76 -16.01
C ARG A 212 -1.35 -12.46 -14.97
N PHE A 213 -2.00 -13.14 -14.05
CA PHE A 213 -1.30 -13.91 -13.03
C PHE A 213 -0.58 -15.12 -13.63
N THR A 214 0.71 -15.27 -13.34
CA THR A 214 1.47 -16.50 -13.58
C THR A 214 1.83 -17.14 -12.23
N PRO A 215 2.13 -18.44 -12.19
CA PRO A 215 2.57 -19.10 -10.95
C PRO A 215 3.79 -18.41 -10.33
N GLU A 216 4.74 -17.96 -11.15
CA GLU A 216 5.95 -17.25 -10.71
C GLU A 216 5.58 -15.89 -10.11
N MET A 217 4.69 -15.12 -10.77
CA MET A 217 4.22 -13.84 -10.25
C MET A 217 3.50 -14.01 -8.91
N VAL A 218 2.62 -15.01 -8.79
CA VAL A 218 1.91 -15.32 -7.54
C VAL A 218 2.91 -15.70 -6.45
N GLN A 219 3.94 -16.48 -6.77
CA GLN A 219 4.99 -16.84 -5.82
C GLN A 219 5.79 -15.63 -5.36
N ASP A 220 6.25 -14.79 -6.30
CA ASP A 220 7.18 -13.69 -6.05
C ASP A 220 6.51 -12.46 -5.43
N LEU A 221 5.20 -12.27 -5.69
CA LEU A 221 4.44 -11.11 -5.23
C LEU A 221 3.42 -11.45 -4.14
N SER A 222 3.57 -12.55 -3.45
CA SER A 222 2.80 -12.88 -2.24
C SER A 222 3.66 -12.66 -0.98
N PRO A 223 3.60 -11.48 -0.34
CA PRO A 223 4.38 -11.20 0.88
C PRO A 223 4.15 -12.19 2.01
N GLN A 224 2.96 -12.82 2.05
CA GLN A 224 2.62 -13.89 2.99
C GLN A 224 3.61 -15.06 2.93
N ARG A 225 4.21 -15.32 1.77
CA ARG A 225 5.15 -16.43 1.53
C ARG A 225 6.59 -16.09 1.93
N GLY A 226 6.88 -14.82 2.24
CA GLY A 226 8.21 -14.32 2.61
C GLY A 226 8.24 -13.61 3.96
N THR A 227 7.40 -14.01 4.92
CA THR A 227 7.29 -13.34 6.23
C THR A 227 8.57 -13.34 7.05
N GLU A 228 9.52 -14.22 6.77
CA GLU A 228 10.86 -14.25 7.39
C GLU A 228 11.76 -13.07 7.00
N HIS A 229 11.44 -12.35 5.92
CA HIS A 229 12.18 -11.17 5.48
C HIS A 229 11.81 -9.89 6.25
N PHE A 230 10.68 -9.88 6.94
CA PHE A 230 10.20 -8.74 7.71
C PHE A 230 10.99 -8.60 9.01
N LYS A 231 12.09 -7.82 9.00
CA LYS A 231 12.98 -7.59 10.16
C LYS A 231 12.82 -6.21 10.80
N MET A 232 12.10 -5.30 10.14
CA MET A 232 11.79 -3.95 10.61
C MET A 232 10.48 -3.93 11.41
N PRO A 233 10.20 -2.86 12.18
CA PRO A 233 8.88 -2.63 12.75
C PRO A 233 7.79 -2.58 11.67
N VAL A 234 6.65 -3.24 11.93
CA VAL A 234 5.51 -3.30 11.01
C VAL A 234 4.22 -2.95 11.73
N ALA A 235 3.43 -2.05 11.14
CA ALA A 235 2.06 -1.79 11.54
C ALA A 235 1.11 -2.21 10.41
N LEU A 236 0.13 -3.04 10.74
CA LEU A 236 -0.93 -3.45 9.82
C LEU A 236 -2.26 -2.88 10.29
N LEU A 237 -3.04 -2.32 9.36
CA LEU A 237 -4.34 -1.75 9.66
C LEU A 237 -5.39 -2.25 8.66
N CYS A 238 -6.63 -2.42 9.13
CA CYS A 238 -7.76 -2.82 8.30
C CYS A 238 -9.05 -2.24 8.90
N GLY A 239 -9.98 -1.79 8.05
CA GLY A 239 -11.31 -1.42 8.45
C GLY A 239 -12.15 -2.65 8.82
N ASP A 240 -12.99 -2.55 9.83
CA ASP A 240 -13.84 -3.67 10.25
C ASP A 240 -15.05 -3.88 9.33
N GLN A 241 -15.30 -2.92 8.40
CA GLN A 241 -16.37 -3.00 7.41
C GLN A 241 -15.83 -3.27 5.98
N GLU A 242 -14.63 -3.80 5.87
CA GLU A 242 -14.06 -4.19 4.57
C GLU A 242 -14.62 -5.53 4.07
N SER A 243 -14.30 -5.87 2.84
CA SER A 243 -14.72 -7.15 2.25
C SER A 243 -14.08 -8.34 2.97
N PRO A 244 -14.75 -9.51 3.01
CA PRO A 244 -14.31 -10.66 3.79
C PRO A 244 -12.90 -11.14 3.48
N GLU A 245 -12.47 -11.10 2.22
CA GLU A 245 -11.15 -11.56 1.81
C GLU A 245 -10.03 -10.58 2.20
N PHE A 246 -10.29 -9.28 2.27
CA PHE A 246 -9.33 -8.32 2.81
C PHE A 246 -9.18 -8.48 4.33
N ILE A 247 -10.30 -8.67 5.03
CA ILE A 247 -10.31 -8.97 6.47
C ILE A 247 -9.52 -10.25 6.76
N ARG A 248 -9.79 -11.33 6.02
CA ARG A 248 -9.10 -12.61 6.19
C ARG A 248 -7.59 -12.48 5.94
N GLN A 249 -7.20 -11.84 4.84
CA GLN A 249 -5.79 -11.65 4.51
C GLN A 249 -5.06 -10.77 5.52
N PHE A 250 -5.70 -9.72 6.03
CA PHE A 250 -5.15 -8.92 7.13
C PHE A 250 -4.89 -9.78 8.38
N GLN A 251 -5.85 -10.63 8.78
CA GLN A 251 -5.70 -11.50 9.94
C GLN A 251 -4.58 -12.51 9.75
N GLU A 252 -4.61 -13.29 8.65
CA GLU A 252 -3.62 -14.33 8.38
C GLU A 252 -2.19 -13.75 8.26
N PHE A 253 -2.04 -12.59 7.61
CA PHE A 253 -0.73 -11.96 7.47
C PHE A 253 -0.22 -11.41 8.80
N SER A 254 -1.09 -10.74 9.59
CA SER A 254 -0.69 -10.22 10.90
C SER A 254 -0.30 -11.32 11.89
N GLU A 255 -1.02 -12.44 11.91
CA GLU A 255 -0.70 -13.60 12.73
C GLU A 255 0.66 -14.21 12.32
N SER A 256 0.86 -14.41 11.02
CA SER A 256 2.10 -14.96 10.48
C SER A 256 3.32 -14.11 10.80
N LEU A 257 3.18 -12.78 10.71
CA LEU A 257 4.26 -11.86 11.06
C LEU A 257 4.54 -11.83 12.56
N LYS A 258 3.51 -11.76 13.41
CA LYS A 258 3.64 -11.73 14.88
C LYS A 258 4.36 -12.97 15.43
N LEU A 259 4.15 -14.12 14.81
CA LEU A 259 4.86 -15.36 15.18
C LEU A 259 6.37 -15.27 14.95
N LYS A 260 6.81 -14.47 14.01
CA LYS A 260 8.22 -14.37 13.60
C LYS A 260 8.91 -13.11 14.08
N HIS A 261 8.15 -12.07 14.42
CA HIS A 261 8.71 -10.75 14.68
C HIS A 261 7.97 -9.99 15.80
N PRO A 262 8.65 -9.66 16.92
CA PRO A 262 8.02 -9.03 18.09
C PRO A 262 7.58 -7.57 17.87
N ARG A 263 8.12 -6.88 16.86
CA ARG A 263 7.79 -5.48 16.55
C ARG A 263 6.70 -5.35 15.48
N VAL A 264 5.72 -6.26 15.50
CA VAL A 264 4.55 -6.23 14.62
C VAL A 264 3.32 -5.86 15.41
N THR A 265 2.65 -4.80 15.00
CA THR A 265 1.35 -4.40 15.53
C THR A 265 0.27 -4.57 14.47
N SER A 266 -0.96 -4.85 14.89
CA SER A 266 -2.11 -4.88 14.00
C SER A 266 -3.30 -4.23 14.68
N HIS A 267 -4.04 -3.42 13.91
CA HIS A 267 -5.12 -2.59 14.44
C HIS A 267 -6.35 -2.67 13.54
N TRP A 268 -7.50 -2.87 14.16
CA TRP A 268 -8.79 -2.67 13.53
C TRP A 268 -9.18 -1.20 13.59
N VAL A 269 -9.61 -0.64 12.47
CA VAL A 269 -10.19 0.70 12.42
C VAL A 269 -11.70 0.54 12.40
N GLN A 270 -12.33 0.94 13.49
CA GLN A 270 -13.75 0.68 13.73
C GLN A 270 -14.66 1.57 12.90
N GLY A 271 -15.72 0.98 12.35
CA GLY A 271 -16.80 1.69 11.67
C GLY A 271 -16.45 2.20 10.28
N VAL A 272 -15.34 1.75 9.67
CA VAL A 272 -14.91 2.24 8.37
C VAL A 272 -14.77 1.10 7.35
N ASN A 273 -15.14 1.40 6.10
CA ASN A 273 -14.91 0.54 4.96
C ASN A 273 -13.54 0.83 4.30
N HIS A 274 -13.23 0.10 3.24
CA HIS A 274 -11.97 0.15 2.51
C HIS A 274 -11.56 1.54 1.99
N PHE A 275 -12.52 2.39 1.69
CA PHE A 275 -12.27 3.74 1.14
C PHE A 275 -12.20 4.78 2.25
N GLU A 276 -13.11 4.71 3.23
CA GLU A 276 -13.16 5.61 4.37
C GLU A 276 -11.90 5.54 5.23
N ILE A 277 -11.30 4.35 5.34
CA ILE A 277 -10.06 4.15 6.09
C ILE A 277 -8.94 5.07 5.59
N LEU A 278 -8.89 5.37 4.29
CA LEU A 278 -7.89 6.26 3.71
C LEU A 278 -8.05 7.71 4.22
N GLU A 279 -9.27 8.16 4.47
CA GLU A 279 -9.53 9.48 5.04
C GLU A 279 -9.02 9.58 6.48
N THR A 280 -9.19 8.52 7.27
CA THR A 280 -8.74 8.48 8.67
C THR A 280 -7.24 8.25 8.80
N LEU A 281 -6.57 7.82 7.74
CA LEU A 281 -5.17 7.42 7.72
C LEU A 281 -4.25 8.54 8.21
N PHE A 282 -4.63 9.78 8.00
CA PHE A 282 -3.80 10.94 8.27
C PHE A 282 -4.47 12.01 9.13
N GLU A 283 -5.52 11.66 9.84
CA GLU A 283 -6.06 12.52 10.89
C GLU A 283 -5.11 12.48 12.10
N PRO A 284 -4.75 13.63 12.70
CA PRO A 284 -3.66 13.76 13.68
C PRO A 284 -3.76 12.81 14.89
N ASP A 285 -4.97 12.48 15.32
CA ASP A 285 -5.26 11.62 16.49
C ASP A 285 -5.79 10.24 16.11
N SER A 286 -5.79 9.91 14.82
CA SER A 286 -6.24 8.61 14.33
C SER A 286 -5.33 7.48 14.84
N ILE A 287 -5.86 6.26 14.79
CA ILE A 287 -5.07 5.05 15.10
C ILE A 287 -3.87 4.92 14.16
N HIS A 288 -4.03 5.33 12.89
CA HIS A 288 -2.99 5.35 11.89
C HIS A 288 -1.86 6.33 12.24
N ALA A 289 -2.24 7.56 12.63
CA ALA A 289 -1.28 8.58 13.02
C ALA A 289 -0.46 8.13 14.23
N ARG A 290 -1.10 7.50 15.22
CA ARG A 290 -0.40 6.92 16.38
C ARG A 290 0.53 5.78 15.98
N ALA A 291 0.06 4.86 15.11
CA ALA A 291 0.88 3.76 14.62
C ALA A 291 2.10 4.28 13.83
N LEU A 292 1.91 5.28 12.96
CA LEU A 292 3.01 5.86 12.19
C LEU A 292 4.02 6.59 13.10
N LYS A 293 3.55 7.36 14.11
CA LYS A 293 4.43 8.00 15.09
C LYS A 293 5.28 6.97 15.85
N ALA A 294 4.66 5.87 16.30
CA ALA A 294 5.40 4.80 16.97
C ALA A 294 6.47 4.17 16.06
N LEU A 295 6.15 3.93 14.77
CA LEU A 295 7.12 3.43 13.79
C LEU A 295 8.29 4.40 13.57
N MET A 296 8.05 5.71 13.61
CA MET A 296 9.09 6.74 13.50
C MET A 296 10.02 6.74 14.74
N GLU A 297 9.49 6.50 15.93
CA GLU A 297 10.23 6.42 17.19
C GLU A 297 11.05 5.12 17.28
N ASP A 298 10.46 3.98 16.89
CA ASP A 298 11.11 2.65 16.90
C ASP A 298 12.20 2.48 15.83
N SER A 299 12.30 3.42 14.90
CA SER A 299 13.30 3.44 13.82
C SER A 299 14.61 4.13 14.23
N ILE A 300 14.79 4.38 15.55
CA ILE A 300 15.98 5.03 16.13
C ILE A 300 17.00 3.98 16.56
#